data_9543af12d4d05950b68a4d42c7da4681
#
_entry.id   9543af12d4d05950b68a4d42c7da4681
#
_cell.length_a   1.000
_cell.length_b   1.000
_cell.length_c   1.000
_cell.angle_alpha   90.00
_cell.angle_beta   90.00
_cell.angle_gamma   90.00
#
_symmetry.space_group_name_H-M   'P 1'
#
loop_
_entity.id
_entity.type
_entity.pdbx_description
1 polymer ?
#
loop_
_entity_poly.entity_id
_entity_poly.type
_entity_poly.pdbx_seq_one_letter_code
_entity_poly.pdbx_strand_id
1 'polypeptide(L)'
;KPQDVLDAQAPLMGKDADFSWFQFIIPARKVMRDDFPTGAHEFIPINPNDSFSTSQLEIYLVFRLMSASYDSVPLTAQCFIETPEMTERSRPVAQDHVIASMSDQSGYFTLIAPASGWTPGLYRCGLFAGERTSAYTHVDEIRFRILEPTRQS
;
A
#
# COMPACT_ATOMS: atom_id res chain seq x y z
N LYS A 1 -18.43 -19.89 1.32
CA LYS A 1 -19.48 -18.87 1.40
C LYS A 1 -19.53 -18.08 0.09
N PRO A 2 -20.72 -17.65 -0.33
CA PRO A 2 -20.82 -16.78 -1.50
C PRO A 2 -19.97 -15.50 -1.35
N GLN A 3 -19.85 -14.99 -0.14
CA GLN A 3 -19.05 -13.82 0.16
C GLN A 3 -17.57 -14.04 -0.18
N ASP A 4 -17.05 -15.20 0.16
CA ASP A 4 -15.66 -15.51 -0.09
C ASP A 4 -15.36 -15.58 -1.59
N VAL A 5 -16.32 -16.10 -2.37
CA VAL A 5 -16.18 -16.14 -3.82
C VAL A 5 -16.17 -14.74 -4.41
N LEU A 6 -17.05 -13.87 -3.93
CA LEU A 6 -17.06 -12.47 -4.37
C LEU A 6 -15.78 -11.76 -4.01
N ASP A 7 -15.27 -11.97 -2.80
CA ASP A 7 -14.03 -11.34 -2.36
C ASP A 7 -12.84 -11.80 -3.20
N ALA A 8 -12.83 -13.07 -3.59
CA ALA A 8 -11.75 -13.59 -4.41
C ALA A 8 -11.73 -12.96 -5.80
N GLN A 9 -12.86 -12.45 -6.29
CA GLN A 9 -12.97 -11.80 -7.59
C GLN A 9 -12.90 -10.29 -7.50
N ALA A 10 -12.95 -9.72 -6.31
CA ALA A 10 -12.91 -8.29 -6.11
C ALA A 10 -11.54 -7.73 -6.50
N PRO A 11 -11.49 -6.49 -6.96
CA PRO A 11 -10.20 -5.82 -7.16
C PRO A 11 -9.40 -5.80 -5.86
N LEU A 12 -8.08 -5.93 -5.96
CA LEU A 12 -7.23 -5.88 -4.79
C LEU A 12 -7.09 -4.46 -4.24
N MET A 13 -7.38 -3.46 -5.06
CA MET A 13 -7.29 -2.06 -4.66
C MET A 13 -8.57 -1.61 -4.00
N GLY A 14 -8.42 -0.81 -2.97
CA GLY A 14 -9.53 -0.21 -2.28
C GLY A 14 -10.12 -1.12 -1.23
N LYS A 15 -11.01 -0.56 -0.46
CA LYS A 15 -11.64 -1.22 0.66
C LYS A 15 -12.91 -0.47 1.01
N ASP A 16 -13.83 -1.13 1.69
CA ASP A 16 -15.03 -0.48 2.18
C ASP A 16 -14.66 0.69 3.07
N ALA A 17 -15.29 1.82 2.84
CA ALA A 17 -14.92 3.07 3.47
C ALA A 17 -15.34 3.17 4.93
N ASP A 18 -16.12 2.22 5.45
CA ASP A 18 -16.73 2.30 6.77
C ASP A 18 -15.70 2.23 7.84
N PHE A 19 -14.96 2.79 8.34
CA PHE A 19 -13.90 2.71 9.33
C PHE A 19 -12.49 2.75 8.75
N SER A 20 -12.35 3.02 7.46
CA SER A 20 -11.03 3.14 6.88
C SER A 20 -10.39 4.47 7.26
N TRP A 21 -9.10 4.45 7.54
CA TRP A 21 -8.28 5.64 7.69
C TRP A 21 -8.07 6.34 6.36
N PHE A 22 -8.20 5.58 5.27
CA PHE A 22 -7.87 6.04 3.94
C PHE A 22 -9.12 6.22 3.10
N GLN A 23 -9.22 7.35 2.44
CA GLN A 23 -10.20 7.54 1.39
C GLN A 23 -9.86 6.63 0.21
N PHE A 24 -8.57 6.52 -0.08
CA PHE A 24 -8.04 5.50 -0.97
C PHE A 24 -6.59 5.22 -0.60
N ILE A 25 -6.11 4.04 -0.98
CA ILE A 25 -4.70 3.71 -1.03
C ILE A 25 -4.51 2.75 -2.22
N ILE A 26 -3.65 3.13 -3.14
CA ILE A 26 -3.56 2.49 -4.45
C ILE A 26 -2.11 2.21 -4.79
N PRO A 27 -1.77 0.96 -5.15
CA PRO A 27 -0.44 0.66 -5.64
C PRO A 27 -0.24 1.28 -7.03
N ALA A 28 0.93 1.82 -7.27
CA ALA A 28 1.24 2.46 -8.54
C ALA A 28 2.72 2.31 -8.88
N ARG A 29 3.03 2.43 -10.17
CA ARG A 29 4.42 2.37 -10.62
C ARG A 29 5.16 3.66 -10.33
N LYS A 30 4.46 4.77 -10.31
CA LYS A 30 5.04 6.09 -10.05
C LYS A 30 4.05 6.94 -9.30
N VAL A 31 4.54 8.01 -8.73
CA VAL A 31 3.73 8.99 -8.04
C VAL A 31 4.09 10.37 -8.58
N MET A 32 3.08 11.22 -8.76
CA MET A 32 3.25 12.59 -9.16
C MET A 32 2.72 13.50 -8.07
N ARG A 33 3.41 14.59 -7.83
CA ARG A 33 2.98 15.60 -6.89
C ARG A 33 2.27 16.72 -7.65
N ASP A 34 1.09 17.08 -7.19
CA ASP A 34 0.33 18.21 -7.71
C ASP A 34 0.27 19.27 -6.62
N ASP A 35 0.71 20.47 -6.94
CA ASP A 35 0.73 21.58 -6.00
C ASP A 35 -0.43 22.53 -6.35
N PHE A 36 -1.36 22.68 -5.41
CA PHE A 36 -2.47 23.59 -5.61
C PHE A 36 -2.08 25.03 -5.26
N PRO A 37 -2.74 26.02 -5.86
CA PRO A 37 -2.46 27.41 -5.53
C PRO A 37 -2.64 27.76 -4.04
N THR A 38 -3.43 26.98 -3.33
CA THR A 38 -3.65 27.15 -1.89
C THR A 38 -2.49 26.69 -1.03
N GLY A 39 -1.44 26.12 -1.64
CA GLY A 39 -0.32 25.54 -0.90
C GLY A 39 -0.47 24.11 -0.49
N ALA A 40 -1.64 23.51 -0.69
CA ALA A 40 -1.83 22.09 -0.43
C ALA A 40 -1.15 21.25 -1.53
N HIS A 41 -0.73 20.05 -1.15
CA HIS A 41 -0.13 19.11 -2.09
C HIS A 41 -1.01 17.88 -2.19
N GLU A 42 -1.09 17.33 -3.39
CA GLU A 42 -1.74 16.06 -3.59
C GLU A 42 -0.80 15.14 -4.37
N PHE A 43 -0.73 13.88 -3.92
CA PHE A 43 0.06 12.88 -4.61
C PHE A 43 -0.88 12.02 -5.43
N ILE A 44 -0.55 11.86 -6.71
CA ILE A 44 -1.40 11.20 -7.69
C ILE A 44 -0.71 9.93 -8.14
N PRO A 45 -1.39 8.77 -8.05
CA PRO A 45 -0.81 7.53 -8.55
C PRO A 45 -0.73 7.57 -10.08
N ILE A 46 0.44 7.22 -10.60
CA ILE A 46 0.69 7.12 -12.03
C ILE A 46 0.82 5.65 -12.39
N ASN A 47 0.08 5.21 -13.40
CA ASN A 47 -0.01 3.82 -13.82
C ASN A 47 -0.38 2.93 -12.62
N PRO A 48 -1.54 3.22 -11.98
CA PRO A 48 -1.99 2.38 -10.87
C PRO A 48 -2.32 0.98 -11.37
N ASN A 49 -1.96 0.00 -10.57
CA ASN A 49 -2.23 -1.39 -10.89
C ASN A 49 -2.13 -2.20 -9.59
N ASP A 50 -2.73 -3.35 -9.58
CA ASP A 50 -2.56 -4.30 -8.49
C ASP A 50 -1.60 -5.44 -8.86
N SER A 51 -0.95 -5.34 -10.01
CA SER A 51 0.03 -6.32 -10.47
C SER A 51 1.23 -5.62 -11.05
N PHE A 52 2.42 -6.11 -10.71
CA PHE A 52 3.69 -5.55 -11.14
C PHE A 52 4.63 -6.66 -11.57
N SER A 53 5.61 -6.31 -12.40
CA SER A 53 6.65 -7.24 -12.80
C SER A 53 7.70 -7.40 -11.71
N THR A 54 8.37 -8.55 -11.67
CA THR A 54 9.51 -8.77 -10.79
C THR A 54 10.63 -7.75 -11.01
N SER A 55 10.69 -7.10 -12.18
CA SER A 55 11.69 -6.10 -12.49
C SER A 55 11.35 -4.70 -11.99
N GLN A 56 10.16 -4.51 -11.43
CA GLN A 56 9.76 -3.22 -10.87
C GLN A 56 10.59 -2.95 -9.60
N LEU A 57 11.44 -1.93 -9.63
CA LEU A 57 12.33 -1.66 -8.50
C LEU A 57 11.59 -1.05 -7.32
N GLU A 58 10.64 -0.18 -7.58
CA GLU A 58 9.88 0.50 -6.54
C GLU A 58 8.40 0.41 -6.85
N ILE A 59 7.62 0.17 -5.80
CA ILE A 59 6.16 0.20 -5.88
C ILE A 59 5.71 1.26 -4.89
N TYR A 60 4.83 2.14 -5.33
CA TYR A 60 4.33 3.22 -4.51
C TYR A 60 2.90 2.90 -4.07
N LEU A 61 2.65 3.04 -2.77
CA LEU A 61 1.29 2.97 -2.25
C LEU A 61 0.85 4.40 -2.00
N VAL A 62 0.06 4.93 -2.93
CA VAL A 62 -0.37 6.33 -2.89
C VAL A 62 -1.70 6.41 -2.17
N PHE A 63 -1.80 7.30 -1.20
CA PHE A 63 -2.97 7.35 -0.35
C PHE A 63 -3.50 8.77 -0.16
N ARG A 64 -4.77 8.83 0.22
CA ARG A 64 -5.40 10.02 0.74
C ARG A 64 -6.16 9.62 2.01
N LEU A 65 -6.01 10.41 3.05
CA LEU A 65 -6.66 10.15 4.33
C LEU A 65 -8.12 10.59 4.29
N MET A 66 -8.96 9.90 5.06
CA MET A 66 -10.39 10.18 5.11
C MET A 66 -10.70 11.56 5.65
N SER A 67 -9.96 12.00 6.63
CA SER A 67 -10.19 13.31 7.22
C SER A 67 -8.87 13.92 7.65
N ALA A 68 -8.81 15.25 7.61
CA ALA A 68 -7.71 15.99 8.19
C ALA A 68 -7.84 15.89 9.70
N SER A 69 -6.86 15.31 10.36
CA SER A 69 -6.76 15.45 11.79
C SER A 69 -5.83 16.63 12.08
N TYR A 70 -5.83 17.10 13.30
CA TYR A 70 -5.11 18.32 13.62
C TYR A 70 -3.61 18.13 13.75
N ASP A 71 -3.16 16.89 13.87
CA ASP A 71 -1.77 16.57 14.09
C ASP A 71 -1.25 15.64 13.00
N SER A 72 0.06 15.69 12.77
CA SER A 72 0.72 14.73 11.91
C SER A 72 0.60 13.34 12.53
N VAL A 73 0.42 12.33 11.70
CA VAL A 73 0.32 10.95 12.17
C VAL A 73 1.40 10.11 11.50
N PRO A 74 2.16 9.33 12.31
CA PRO A 74 3.10 8.36 11.76
C PRO A 74 2.33 7.20 11.14
N LEU A 75 2.69 6.83 9.92
CA LEU A 75 2.09 5.70 9.21
C LEU A 75 3.18 4.73 8.81
N THR A 76 2.85 3.44 8.88
CA THR A 76 3.77 2.38 8.49
C THR A 76 3.06 1.41 7.56
N ALA A 77 3.76 0.98 6.52
CA ALA A 77 3.34 -0.12 5.67
C ALA A 77 4.34 -1.26 5.84
N GLN A 78 3.85 -2.47 6.10
CA GLN A 78 4.67 -3.67 6.18
C GLN A 78 4.08 -4.71 5.25
N CYS A 79 4.88 -5.17 4.29
CA CYS A 79 4.43 -6.06 3.24
C CYS A 79 5.07 -7.43 3.38
N PHE A 80 4.26 -8.46 3.25
CA PHE A 80 4.66 -9.86 3.35
C PHE A 80 4.17 -10.58 2.11
N ILE A 81 4.94 -11.58 1.67
CA ILE A 81 4.42 -12.50 0.66
C ILE A 81 3.49 -13.49 1.36
N GLU A 82 2.30 -13.68 0.80
CA GLU A 82 1.35 -14.63 1.37
C GLU A 82 1.73 -16.05 0.97
N THR A 83 2.03 -16.86 1.95
CA THR A 83 2.32 -18.28 1.77
C THR A 83 1.58 -19.06 2.85
N PRO A 84 1.34 -20.38 2.63
CA PRO A 84 0.73 -21.19 3.67
C PRO A 84 1.54 -21.23 4.97
N GLU A 85 2.85 -20.99 4.88
CA GLU A 85 3.75 -21.00 6.03
C GLU A 85 3.90 -19.64 6.71
N MET A 86 3.18 -18.63 6.24
CA MET A 86 3.29 -17.28 6.81
C MET A 86 2.82 -17.27 8.25
N THR A 87 3.66 -16.75 9.13
CA THR A 87 3.39 -16.65 10.55
C THR A 87 3.52 -15.21 11.01
N GLU A 88 3.08 -14.93 12.22
CA GLU A 88 3.23 -13.60 12.82
C GLU A 88 4.70 -13.19 12.99
N ARG A 89 5.61 -14.14 12.94
CA ARG A 89 7.04 -13.89 13.07
C ARG A 89 7.73 -13.68 11.74
N SER A 90 7.00 -13.78 10.64
CA SER A 90 7.56 -13.53 9.33
C SER A 90 8.05 -12.08 9.25
N ARG A 91 9.22 -11.89 8.64
CA ARG A 91 9.75 -10.55 8.45
C ARG A 91 9.13 -9.90 7.24
N PRO A 92 8.88 -8.59 7.28
CA PRO A 92 8.41 -7.90 6.10
C PRO A 92 9.41 -8.01 4.95
N VAL A 93 8.90 -8.26 3.76
CA VAL A 93 9.70 -8.23 2.54
C VAL A 93 10.06 -6.80 2.19
N ALA A 94 9.13 -5.88 2.43
CA ALA A 94 9.32 -4.47 2.21
C ALA A 94 8.52 -3.71 3.25
N GLN A 95 9.02 -2.55 3.63
CA GLN A 95 8.32 -1.69 4.58
C GLN A 95 8.74 -0.24 4.39
N ASP A 96 7.89 0.67 4.80
CA ASP A 96 8.19 2.09 4.78
C ASP A 96 7.44 2.80 5.90
N HIS A 97 8.03 3.88 6.37
CA HIS A 97 7.44 4.74 7.40
C HIS A 97 7.33 6.15 6.82
N VAL A 98 6.18 6.75 6.99
CA VAL A 98 5.98 8.13 6.58
C VAL A 98 5.23 8.86 7.68
N ILE A 99 5.38 10.18 7.72
CA ILE A 99 4.58 11.02 8.60
C ILE A 99 3.62 11.78 7.70
N ALA A 100 2.33 11.48 7.84
CA ALA A 100 1.32 12.15 7.03
C ALA A 100 1.12 13.57 7.57
N SER A 101 1.30 14.54 6.70
CA SER A 101 1.01 15.93 7.02
C SER A 101 -0.49 16.15 6.97
N MET A 102 -1.02 16.73 8.02
CA MET A 102 -2.46 16.93 8.12
C MET A 102 -2.98 17.95 7.14
N SER A 103 -2.14 18.91 6.74
CA SER A 103 -2.54 19.91 5.77
C SER A 103 -2.73 19.32 4.38
N ASP A 104 -2.01 18.27 4.04
CA ASP A 104 -2.05 17.69 2.70
C ASP A 104 -3.05 16.53 2.58
N GLN A 105 -3.28 15.78 3.64
CA GLN A 105 -4.12 14.59 3.67
C GLN A 105 -3.69 13.50 2.68
N SER A 106 -2.58 13.67 2.00
CA SER A 106 -2.14 12.82 0.91
C SER A 106 -0.68 12.45 1.11
N GLY A 107 -0.30 11.28 0.67
CA GLY A 107 1.07 10.81 0.78
C GLY A 107 1.27 9.52 0.04
N TYR A 108 2.43 8.94 0.21
CA TYR A 108 2.72 7.64 -0.39
C TYR A 108 3.80 6.92 0.42
N PHE A 109 3.72 5.60 0.36
CA PHE A 109 4.81 4.74 0.82
C PHE A 109 5.63 4.31 -0.38
N THR A 110 6.92 4.18 -0.19
CA THR A 110 7.83 3.65 -1.21
C THR A 110 8.27 2.26 -0.78
N LEU A 111 7.87 1.25 -1.54
CA LEU A 111 8.27 -0.12 -1.29
C LEU A 111 9.41 -0.46 -2.23
N ILE A 112 10.59 -0.65 -1.67
CA ILE A 112 11.79 -0.93 -2.45
C ILE A 112 11.95 -2.44 -2.56
N ALA A 113 12.21 -2.93 -3.78
CA ALA A 113 12.43 -4.35 -4.02
C ALA A 113 13.58 -4.88 -3.16
N PRO A 114 13.48 -6.11 -2.66
CA PRO A 114 14.62 -6.74 -2.01
C PRO A 114 15.83 -6.82 -2.94
N ALA A 115 17.02 -6.97 -2.38
CA ALA A 115 18.24 -7.03 -3.16
C ALA A 115 18.20 -8.14 -4.22
N SER A 116 17.52 -9.24 -3.93
CA SER A 116 17.34 -10.36 -4.86
C SER A 116 16.17 -10.15 -5.84
N GLY A 117 15.50 -9.01 -5.78
CA GLY A 117 14.30 -8.73 -6.57
C GLY A 117 13.03 -9.24 -5.90
N TRP A 118 11.91 -8.87 -6.48
CA TRP A 118 10.61 -9.36 -6.00
C TRP A 118 10.42 -10.81 -6.37
N THR A 119 9.97 -11.61 -5.42
CA THR A 119 9.54 -12.98 -5.68
C THR A 119 8.12 -12.96 -6.23
N PRO A 120 7.81 -13.68 -7.32
CA PRO A 120 6.43 -13.75 -7.80
C PRO A 120 5.49 -14.27 -6.73
N GLY A 121 4.33 -13.69 -6.64
CA GLY A 121 3.30 -14.11 -5.69
C GLY A 121 2.37 -12.98 -5.29
N LEU A 122 1.52 -13.28 -4.33
CA LEU A 122 0.58 -12.32 -3.77
C LEU A 122 1.20 -11.71 -2.51
N TYR A 123 1.23 -10.40 -2.46
CA TYR A 123 1.76 -9.66 -1.32
C TYR A 123 0.62 -9.00 -0.57
N ARG A 124 0.74 -9.02 0.74
CA ARG A 124 -0.19 -8.37 1.64
C ARG A 124 0.56 -7.34 2.46
N CYS A 125 0.07 -6.11 2.45
CA CYS A 125 0.66 -5.02 3.20
C CYS A 125 -0.30 -4.59 4.30
N GLY A 126 0.13 -4.71 5.54
CA GLY A 126 -0.58 -4.14 6.67
C GLY A 126 -0.23 -2.68 6.80
N LEU A 127 -1.22 -1.86 7.13
CA LEU A 127 -1.08 -0.42 7.30
C LEU A 127 -1.36 -0.08 8.74
N PHE A 128 -0.47 0.70 9.33
CA PHE A 128 -0.48 1.01 10.75
C PHE A 128 -0.44 2.51 10.96
N ALA A 129 -1.24 2.99 11.89
CA ALA A 129 -1.24 4.40 12.29
C ALA A 129 -0.80 4.50 13.76
N GLY A 130 0.30 5.19 13.99
CA GLY A 130 0.90 5.32 15.31
C GLY A 130 2.39 5.03 15.28
N GLU A 131 3.03 5.18 16.42
CA GLU A 131 4.48 5.02 16.51
C GLU A 131 4.92 3.56 16.49
N ARG A 132 4.02 2.64 16.82
CA ARG A 132 4.32 1.21 16.88
C ARG A 132 3.44 0.44 15.91
N THR A 133 3.97 -0.67 15.41
CA THR A 133 3.20 -1.60 14.59
C THR A 133 2.71 -2.73 15.49
N SER A 134 1.42 -2.81 15.68
CA SER A 134 0.79 -3.82 16.52
C SER A 134 -0.64 -4.05 16.03
N ALA A 135 -1.30 -5.04 16.61
CA ALA A 135 -2.71 -5.27 16.30
C ALA A 135 -3.57 -4.05 16.64
N TYR A 136 -3.16 -3.27 17.63
CA TYR A 136 -3.91 -2.08 18.05
C TYR A 136 -3.77 -0.90 17.10
N THR A 137 -2.67 -0.84 16.37
CA THR A 137 -2.40 0.25 15.44
C THR A 137 -2.70 -0.13 13.98
N HIS A 138 -3.06 -1.38 13.73
CA HIS A 138 -3.41 -1.86 12.40
C HIS A 138 -4.73 -1.23 11.96
N VAL A 139 -4.70 -0.45 10.89
CA VAL A 139 -5.86 0.33 10.46
C VAL A 139 -6.40 -0.10 9.10
N ASP A 140 -5.59 -0.77 8.29
CA ASP A 140 -6.02 -1.20 6.96
C ASP A 140 -5.05 -2.22 6.40
N GLU A 141 -5.40 -2.74 5.24
CA GLU A 141 -4.61 -3.75 4.56
C GLU A 141 -4.81 -3.61 3.05
N ILE A 142 -3.75 -3.84 2.29
CA ILE A 142 -3.81 -3.76 0.83
C ILE A 142 -3.01 -4.92 0.26
N ARG A 143 -3.38 -5.37 -0.92
CA ARG A 143 -2.70 -6.47 -1.62
C ARG A 143 -2.31 -6.06 -3.02
N PHE A 144 -1.22 -6.66 -3.49
CA PHE A 144 -0.81 -6.57 -4.89
C PHE A 144 -0.10 -7.86 -5.28
N ARG A 145 0.02 -8.08 -6.59
CA ARG A 145 0.68 -9.27 -7.12
C ARG A 145 1.97 -8.89 -7.81
N ILE A 146 2.94 -9.78 -7.68
CA ILE A 146 4.17 -9.72 -8.48
C ILE A 146 4.13 -10.89 -9.46
N LEU A 147 4.31 -10.57 -10.73
CA LEU A 147 4.25 -11.54 -11.81
C LEU A 147 5.57 -11.58 -12.53
N GLU A 148 5.97 -12.76 -12.97
CA GLU A 148 7.12 -12.87 -13.84
C GLU A 148 6.81 -12.23 -15.19
N PRO A 149 7.77 -11.55 -15.82
CA PRO A 149 7.56 -11.03 -17.16
C PRO A 149 7.25 -12.17 -18.12
N THR A 150 6.29 -11.94 -19.01
CA THR A 150 5.97 -12.90 -20.04
C THR A 150 7.18 -12.99 -21.00
N ARG A 151 7.70 -14.19 -21.19
CA ARG A 151 8.74 -14.39 -22.19
C ARG A 151 8.16 -14.18 -23.57
N GLN A 152 8.76 -13.29 -24.30
CA GLN A 152 8.49 -13.20 -25.72
C GLN A 152 9.43 -14.15 -26.44
N SER A 153 8.84 -15.08 -27.08
CA SER A 153 9.58 -16.02 -27.91
C SER A 153 9.97 -15.39 -29.25
#